data_0cafdf95d06a581d78bc0b15f0340a03
#
_entry.id   0cafdf95d06a581d78bc0b15f0340a03
#
_cell.length_a   1.000
_cell.length_b   1.000
_cell.length_c   1.000
_cell.angle_alpha   90.00
_cell.angle_beta   90.00
_cell.angle_gamma   90.00
#
_symmetry.space_group_name_H-M   'P 1'
#
loop_
_entity.id
_entity.type
_entity.pdbx_description
1 polymer ?
#
loop_
_entity_poly.entity_id
_entity_poly.type
_entity_poly.pdbx_seq_one_letter_code
_entity_poly.pdbx_strand_id
1 'polypeptide(L)'
;MKHTAGIWAIAGMLIAPLAHADVILHAFNWKYSEVTAKADLIKAAGYKQVLISPPLKSSGNEWWARYQPQDLRLIDTPLGNKQDLEQLIAAMQARGIAVYADVVLNHMANESWKRSDLNYPGSELLQSYAANPGYFERQKLFGDLGQNFLAGQDFHPEGCISDWNDPGNVQFWRLCGGAGDKGLPDLDPNNWVVSQQQAYLKALKGMGIKGFRVDAVKHMSDYQINAVFTPEIKQGMHVFGEVITTGGAGSNDYEHFLKPYLDSSGQGAYDFPLFASLRGALGYGGSMNLLADPGAYGQALPGSRAVTFAITHDIPTNDSFRYQILNPTDEKLAYAYLLGRDGGSPLVYSDHGETQAKDGLRWQDYYLRSDIKGMIRFHNAVQGQPMQLVGSGDCFVLFKRGKQGLVGINKCDYEQEYWLDTAKFEMNWYRNYRDVLDQSAVINVQSQWVRVTIPARSARLWLQE
;
A
#
# COMPACT_ATOMS: atom_id res chain seq x y z
N MET A 1 -66.75 2.89 0.52
CA MET A 1 -65.58 2.88 -0.38
C MET A 1 -64.42 3.52 0.36
N LYS A 2 -63.46 2.71 0.82
CA LYS A 2 -62.23 3.20 1.49
C LYS A 2 -61.07 2.97 0.54
N HIS A 3 -60.45 4.05 0.08
CA HIS A 3 -59.22 4.00 -0.72
C HIS A 3 -58.01 3.91 0.22
N THR A 4 -57.31 2.79 0.17
CA THR A 4 -56.01 2.62 0.81
C THR A 4 -54.93 3.03 -0.21
N ALA A 5 -54.22 4.13 0.08
CA ALA A 5 -53.06 4.56 -0.67
C ALA A 5 -51.82 3.76 -0.20
N GLY A 6 -51.29 2.96 -1.08
CA GLY A 6 -50.02 2.25 -0.84
C GLY A 6 -48.83 3.20 -1.04
N ILE A 7 -48.02 3.32 0.03
CA ILE A 7 -46.76 4.05 0.00
C ILE A 7 -45.71 3.07 -0.54
N TRP A 8 -45.17 3.34 -1.74
CA TRP A 8 -44.02 2.66 -2.25
C TRP A 8 -42.76 3.31 -1.64
N ALA A 9 -42.08 2.58 -0.77
CA ALA A 9 -40.74 2.96 -0.31
C ALA A 9 -39.74 2.65 -1.43
N ILE A 10 -39.23 3.68 -2.05
CA ILE A 10 -38.09 3.56 -2.96
C ILE A 10 -36.86 3.34 -2.08
N ALA A 11 -36.39 2.10 -1.99
CA ALA A 11 -35.07 1.80 -1.43
C ALA A 11 -34.01 2.38 -2.36
N GLY A 12 -33.49 3.54 -2.01
CA GLY A 12 -32.31 4.13 -2.64
C GLY A 12 -31.12 3.18 -2.45
N MET A 13 -30.71 2.47 -3.48
CA MET A 13 -29.41 1.85 -3.54
C MET A 13 -28.37 2.97 -3.37
N LEU A 14 -27.74 3.04 -2.20
CA LEU A 14 -26.49 3.77 -2.01
C LEU A 14 -25.45 3.07 -2.90
N ILE A 15 -25.24 3.61 -4.09
CA ILE A 15 -24.07 3.27 -4.92
C ILE A 15 -22.87 3.77 -4.11
N ALA A 16 -22.19 2.86 -3.41
CA ALA A 16 -20.89 3.16 -2.84
C ALA A 16 -20.02 3.72 -3.99
N PRO A 17 -19.33 4.85 -3.80
CA PRO A 17 -18.43 5.34 -4.82
C PRO A 17 -17.45 4.19 -5.11
N LEU A 18 -17.33 3.80 -6.37
CA LEU A 18 -16.28 2.90 -6.84
C LEU A 18 -14.97 3.49 -6.30
N ALA A 19 -14.29 2.76 -5.44
CA ALA A 19 -12.99 3.16 -4.95
C ALA A 19 -12.13 3.40 -6.19
N HIS A 20 -11.83 4.66 -6.47
CA HIS A 20 -10.96 5.00 -7.59
C HIS A 20 -9.63 4.32 -7.33
N ALA A 21 -9.18 3.49 -8.26
CA ALA A 21 -7.90 2.80 -8.24
C ALA A 21 -6.77 3.81 -8.50
N ASP A 22 -6.66 4.81 -7.64
CA ASP A 22 -5.67 5.89 -7.77
C ASP A 22 -4.28 5.38 -7.41
N VAL A 23 -3.28 5.91 -8.11
CA VAL A 23 -1.88 5.52 -7.88
C VAL A 23 -1.34 6.20 -6.63
N ILE A 24 -0.78 5.38 -5.73
CA ILE A 24 -0.18 5.80 -4.47
C ILE A 24 1.32 5.97 -4.66
N LEU A 25 1.88 7.13 -4.33
CA LEU A 25 3.31 7.29 -4.09
C LEU A 25 3.61 6.87 -2.65
N HIS A 26 4.43 5.85 -2.46
CA HIS A 26 4.99 5.54 -1.15
C HIS A 26 6.28 6.34 -0.96
N ALA A 27 6.16 7.50 -0.31
CA ALA A 27 7.28 8.38 0.03
C ALA A 27 7.97 7.86 1.33
N PHE A 28 8.63 6.70 1.21
CA PHE A 28 9.21 6.00 2.33
C PHE A 28 10.40 6.76 2.89
N ASN A 29 10.38 7.01 4.19
CA ASN A 29 11.43 7.68 4.96
C ASN A 29 11.79 9.10 4.46
N TRP A 30 10.87 9.75 3.73
CA TRP A 30 11.05 11.15 3.33
C TRP A 30 10.67 12.09 4.46
N LYS A 31 11.42 13.17 4.63
CA LYS A 31 11.00 14.24 5.52
C LYS A 31 9.72 14.89 5.04
N TYR A 32 8.85 15.30 5.96
CA TYR A 32 7.57 15.94 5.60
C TYR A 32 7.79 17.20 4.76
N SER A 33 8.82 18.00 5.09
CA SER A 33 9.23 19.17 4.32
C SER A 33 9.66 18.85 2.88
N GLU A 34 10.27 17.68 2.65
CA GLU A 34 10.67 17.23 1.31
C GLU A 34 9.47 16.82 0.47
N VAL A 35 8.52 16.09 1.06
CA VAL A 35 7.26 15.76 0.39
C VAL A 35 6.53 17.06 0.01
N THR A 36 6.49 18.03 0.93
CA THR A 36 5.92 19.35 0.68
C THR A 36 6.60 20.05 -0.50
N ALA A 37 7.93 20.10 -0.50
CA ALA A 37 8.70 20.76 -1.56
C ALA A 37 8.53 20.09 -2.94
N LYS A 38 8.25 18.80 -2.99
CA LYS A 38 8.07 18.02 -4.22
C LYS A 38 6.59 17.92 -4.68
N ALA A 39 5.67 18.60 -4.03
CA ALA A 39 4.23 18.49 -4.28
C ALA A 39 3.83 18.72 -5.75
N ASP A 40 4.43 19.71 -6.42
CA ASP A 40 4.15 19.98 -7.84
C ASP A 40 4.68 18.86 -8.75
N LEU A 41 5.84 18.31 -8.45
CA LEU A 41 6.42 17.18 -9.19
C LEU A 41 5.57 15.92 -9.05
N ILE A 42 5.08 15.65 -7.84
CA ILE A 42 4.19 14.53 -7.53
C ILE A 42 2.88 14.66 -8.31
N LYS A 43 2.29 15.88 -8.31
CA LYS A 43 1.09 16.19 -9.10
C LYS A 43 1.31 16.00 -10.59
N ALA A 44 2.41 16.55 -11.11
CA ALA A 44 2.75 16.48 -12.54
C ALA A 44 3.05 15.04 -13.00
N ALA A 45 3.55 14.18 -12.10
CA ALA A 45 3.74 12.77 -12.37
C ALA A 45 2.43 11.96 -12.41
N GLY A 46 1.31 12.54 -11.95
CA GLY A 46 -0.03 11.95 -12.04
C GLY A 46 -0.49 11.18 -10.80
N TYR A 47 0.26 11.23 -9.69
CA TYR A 47 -0.16 10.63 -8.42
C TYR A 47 -1.37 11.35 -7.83
N LYS A 48 -2.24 10.59 -7.21
CA LYS A 48 -3.44 11.08 -6.50
C LYS A 48 -3.36 10.87 -5.00
N GLN A 49 -2.43 10.06 -4.54
CA GLN A 49 -2.26 9.70 -3.15
C GLN A 49 -0.77 9.64 -2.81
N VAL A 50 -0.41 10.04 -1.60
CA VAL A 50 0.94 9.91 -1.04
C VAL A 50 0.85 9.22 0.31
N LEU A 51 1.55 8.10 0.48
CA LEU A 51 1.71 7.40 1.74
C LEU A 51 3.01 7.85 2.39
N ILE A 52 2.94 8.31 3.64
CA ILE A 52 4.07 8.75 4.45
C ILE A 52 4.37 7.77 5.59
N SER A 53 5.62 7.76 6.05
CA SER A 53 6.05 6.97 7.21
C SER A 53 5.32 7.40 8.49
N PRO A 54 5.28 6.56 9.55
CA PRO A 54 4.42 6.75 10.72
C PRO A 54 4.56 8.11 11.41
N PRO A 55 3.47 8.92 11.51
CA PRO A 55 3.47 10.22 12.16
C PRO A 55 3.18 10.10 13.66
N LEU A 56 4.19 9.73 14.44
CA LEU A 56 4.12 9.51 15.89
C LEU A 56 5.42 9.99 16.56
N LYS A 57 5.54 9.85 17.87
CA LYS A 57 6.83 10.03 18.54
C LYS A 57 7.69 8.80 18.32
N SER A 58 8.80 8.98 17.65
CA SER A 58 9.86 7.97 17.50
C SER A 58 11.23 8.63 17.54
N SER A 59 12.27 7.87 17.80
CA SER A 59 13.67 8.33 17.84
C SER A 59 14.55 7.38 17.03
N GLY A 60 15.81 7.77 16.83
CA GLY A 60 16.76 7.04 16.00
C GLY A 60 16.74 7.52 14.56
N ASN A 61 17.82 7.30 13.84
CA ASN A 61 17.93 7.71 12.43
C ASN A 61 17.66 6.57 11.46
N GLU A 62 17.65 5.35 11.94
CA GLU A 62 17.43 4.15 11.15
C GLU A 62 15.97 4.09 10.68
N TRP A 63 15.76 3.59 9.46
CA TRP A 63 14.43 3.50 8.87
C TRP A 63 13.44 2.70 9.76
N TRP A 64 13.88 1.59 10.36
CA TRP A 64 13.05 0.74 11.22
C TRP A 64 12.64 1.42 12.53
N ALA A 65 13.38 2.46 12.99
CA ALA A 65 13.01 3.21 14.17
C ALA A 65 11.69 3.98 14.00
N ARG A 66 11.24 4.23 12.75
CA ARG A 66 9.91 4.79 12.46
C ARG A 66 8.78 3.86 12.90
N TYR A 67 9.05 2.55 12.92
CA TYR A 67 8.11 1.50 13.33
C TYR A 67 8.26 1.10 14.80
N GLN A 68 8.94 1.91 15.59
CA GLN A 68 9.06 1.76 17.04
C GLN A 68 8.45 2.97 17.77
N PRO A 69 7.12 2.96 17.97
CA PRO A 69 6.42 4.06 18.63
C PRO A 69 6.83 4.18 20.09
N GLN A 70 7.20 5.40 20.50
CA GLN A 70 7.45 5.72 21.89
C GLN A 70 6.23 6.41 22.53
N ASP A 71 5.48 7.18 21.75
CA ASP A 71 4.26 7.85 22.17
C ASP A 71 3.35 8.15 20.98
N LEU A 72 2.09 7.71 21.03
CA LEU A 72 1.09 7.97 20.00
C LEU A 72 0.41 9.34 20.16
N ARG A 73 0.60 10.01 21.27
CA ARG A 73 -0.10 11.26 21.61
C ARG A 73 0.47 12.51 20.97
N LEU A 74 1.62 12.42 20.30
CA LEU A 74 2.24 13.55 19.61
C LEU A 74 3.04 13.12 18.40
N ILE A 75 3.28 14.06 17.49
CA ILE A 75 4.14 13.88 16.30
C ILE A 75 5.46 14.60 16.50
N ASP A 76 6.52 13.82 16.67
CA ASP A 76 7.90 14.33 16.78
C ASP A 76 8.85 13.22 16.37
N THR A 77 9.26 13.22 15.10
CA THR A 77 10.11 12.19 14.47
C THR A 77 11.30 12.87 13.79
N PRO A 78 12.37 12.14 13.46
CA PRO A 78 13.44 12.66 12.59
C PRO A 78 12.96 13.10 11.20
N LEU A 79 11.75 12.69 10.76
CA LEU A 79 11.17 13.10 9.49
C LEU A 79 10.41 14.43 9.56
N GLY A 80 10.10 14.91 10.76
CA GLY A 80 9.41 16.15 11.00
C GLY A 80 8.48 16.11 12.20
N ASN A 81 7.88 17.22 12.49
CA ASN A 81 6.95 17.41 13.59
C ASN A 81 5.51 17.63 13.08
N LYS A 82 4.58 17.89 14.01
CA LYS A 82 3.16 18.10 13.65
C LYS A 82 2.95 19.26 12.68
N GLN A 83 3.66 20.39 12.85
CA GLN A 83 3.53 21.53 11.95
C GLN A 83 4.03 21.21 10.55
N ASP A 84 5.13 20.45 10.43
CA ASP A 84 5.63 20.00 9.12
C ASP A 84 4.61 19.09 8.42
N LEU A 85 3.93 18.22 9.16
CA LEU A 85 2.87 17.36 8.62
C LEU A 85 1.63 18.18 8.22
N GLU A 86 1.22 19.16 9.01
CA GLU A 86 0.12 20.07 8.67
C GLU A 86 0.40 20.81 7.35
N GLN A 87 1.64 21.31 7.16
CA GLN A 87 2.07 21.94 5.92
C GLN A 87 2.06 20.98 4.74
N LEU A 88 2.53 19.73 4.93
CA LEU A 88 2.47 18.70 3.91
C LEU A 88 1.03 18.41 3.50
N ILE A 89 0.13 18.18 4.45
CA ILE A 89 -1.27 17.90 4.18
C ILE A 89 -1.90 19.05 3.39
N ALA A 90 -1.68 20.30 3.81
CA ALA A 90 -2.20 21.47 3.11
C ALA A 90 -1.66 21.58 1.67
N ALA A 91 -0.35 21.36 1.47
CA ALA A 91 0.28 21.41 0.15
C ALA A 91 -0.28 20.32 -0.81
N MET A 92 -0.51 19.11 -0.31
CA MET A 92 -1.09 18.02 -1.09
C MET A 92 -2.57 18.27 -1.41
N GLN A 93 -3.36 18.70 -0.43
CA GLN A 93 -4.78 19.01 -0.60
C GLN A 93 -5.00 20.12 -1.63
N ALA A 94 -4.16 21.17 -1.63
CA ALA A 94 -4.21 22.24 -2.63
C ALA A 94 -4.00 21.73 -4.07
N ARG A 95 -3.43 20.54 -4.24
CA ARG A 95 -3.18 19.89 -5.54
C ARG A 95 -4.13 18.73 -5.83
N GLY A 96 -5.11 18.49 -4.95
CA GLY A 96 -6.04 17.37 -5.06
C GLY A 96 -5.36 16.00 -4.85
N ILE A 97 -4.33 15.95 -4.02
CA ILE A 97 -3.62 14.73 -3.64
C ILE A 97 -4.01 14.40 -2.19
N ALA A 98 -4.47 13.18 -1.94
CA ALA A 98 -4.77 12.69 -0.60
C ALA A 98 -3.48 12.23 0.11
N VAL A 99 -3.37 12.53 1.40
CA VAL A 99 -2.28 12.03 2.23
C VAL A 99 -2.75 10.82 3.02
N TYR A 100 -1.99 9.73 2.93
CA TYR A 100 -2.15 8.51 3.71
C TYR A 100 -1.02 8.42 4.72
N ALA A 101 -1.33 7.93 5.90
CA ALA A 101 -0.34 7.71 6.95
C ALA A 101 -0.15 6.21 7.20
N ASP A 102 1.10 5.81 7.37
CA ASP A 102 1.41 4.53 7.98
C ASP A 102 1.12 4.60 9.47
N VAL A 103 0.52 3.57 10.07
CA VAL A 103 0.15 3.56 11.49
C VAL A 103 0.58 2.25 12.14
N VAL A 104 1.28 2.35 13.26
CA VAL A 104 1.76 1.21 14.05
C VAL A 104 0.88 1.05 15.26
N LEU A 105 0.12 -0.03 15.31
CA LEU A 105 -0.89 -0.29 16.35
C LEU A 105 -0.69 -1.64 17.06
N ASN A 106 0.21 -2.49 16.54
CA ASN A 106 0.47 -3.79 17.13
C ASN A 106 1.34 -3.69 18.40
N HIS A 107 2.32 -2.82 18.43
CA HIS A 107 3.38 -2.82 19.42
C HIS A 107 3.91 -1.42 19.74
N MET A 108 4.71 -1.34 20.79
CA MET A 108 5.51 -0.18 21.14
C MET A 108 7.01 -0.44 20.90
N ALA A 109 7.84 0.63 21.03
CA ALA A 109 9.28 0.54 20.87
C ALA A 109 9.91 -0.47 21.84
N ASN A 110 10.83 -1.30 21.35
CA ASN A 110 11.66 -2.11 22.23
C ASN A 110 12.75 -1.25 22.88
N GLU A 111 12.57 -0.93 24.14
CA GLU A 111 13.52 -0.15 24.95
C GLU A 111 14.15 -0.99 26.06
N SER A 112 14.08 -2.32 25.97
CA SER A 112 14.57 -3.26 26.98
C SER A 112 16.08 -3.16 27.27
N TRP A 113 16.83 -2.57 26.35
CA TRP A 113 18.27 -2.29 26.52
C TRP A 113 18.57 -1.13 27.49
N LYS A 114 17.60 -0.25 27.74
CA LYS A 114 17.76 0.92 28.62
C LYS A 114 16.85 0.91 29.85
N ARG A 115 15.75 0.14 29.83
CA ARG A 115 14.79 0.04 30.96
C ARG A 115 14.07 -1.31 30.97
N SER A 116 13.65 -1.74 32.16
CA SER A 116 12.96 -3.01 32.35
C SER A 116 11.43 -2.89 32.46
N ASP A 117 10.92 -1.67 32.67
CA ASP A 117 9.48 -1.42 32.76
C ASP A 117 8.86 -1.25 31.36
N LEU A 118 7.54 -1.39 31.30
CA LEU A 118 6.73 -1.16 30.11
C LEU A 118 5.88 0.11 30.22
N ASN A 119 6.37 1.12 30.94
CA ASN A 119 5.69 2.41 31.00
C ASN A 119 6.01 3.25 29.75
N TYR A 120 5.00 3.68 29.01
CA TYR A 120 5.18 4.53 27.82
C TYR A 120 4.53 5.90 28.03
N PRO A 121 5.24 6.99 27.70
CA PRO A 121 6.55 7.04 27.01
C PRO A 121 7.77 6.76 27.90
N GLY A 122 7.59 6.59 29.22
CA GLY A 122 8.65 6.38 30.18
C GLY A 122 9.20 7.68 30.77
N SER A 123 9.92 7.55 31.89
CA SER A 123 10.37 8.69 32.72
C SER A 123 11.30 9.66 31.98
N GLU A 124 12.15 9.16 31.08
CA GLU A 124 13.07 9.99 30.30
C GLU A 124 12.31 10.96 29.37
N LEU A 125 11.32 10.46 28.62
CA LEU A 125 10.52 11.31 27.76
C LEU A 125 9.60 12.23 28.54
N LEU A 126 9.04 11.79 29.67
CA LEU A 126 8.24 12.67 30.53
C LEU A 126 9.07 13.84 31.06
N GLN A 127 10.32 13.60 31.46
CA GLN A 127 11.25 14.67 31.85
C GLN A 127 11.57 15.64 30.71
N SER A 128 11.76 15.08 29.48
CA SER A 128 11.97 15.89 28.27
C SER A 128 10.75 16.77 27.97
N TYR A 129 9.54 16.24 28.11
CA TYR A 129 8.29 17.00 27.92
C TYR A 129 8.16 18.12 28.96
N ALA A 130 8.45 17.81 30.21
CA ALA A 130 8.43 18.81 31.30
C ALA A 130 9.49 19.90 31.14
N ALA A 131 10.65 19.58 30.56
CA ALA A 131 11.72 20.54 30.30
C ALA A 131 11.41 21.52 29.16
N ASN A 132 10.55 21.12 28.19
CA ASN A 132 10.15 21.98 27.07
C ASN A 132 8.64 21.88 26.78
N PRO A 133 7.79 22.23 27.75
CA PRO A 133 6.34 21.96 27.62
C PRO A 133 5.71 22.73 26.47
N GLY A 134 6.14 23.95 26.17
CA GLY A 134 5.62 24.75 25.06
C GLY A 134 5.89 24.13 23.67
N TYR A 135 7.01 23.45 23.53
CA TYR A 135 7.30 22.72 22.28
C TYR A 135 6.40 21.50 22.14
N PHE A 136 6.40 20.61 23.14
CA PHE A 136 5.68 19.34 23.06
C PHE A 136 4.16 19.51 23.02
N GLU A 137 3.61 20.53 23.70
CA GLU A 137 2.18 20.84 23.61
C GLU A 137 1.76 21.22 22.18
N ARG A 138 2.63 21.90 21.41
CA ARG A 138 2.36 22.15 19.97
C ARG A 138 2.39 20.90 19.12
N GLN A 139 3.15 19.86 19.52
CA GLN A 139 3.23 18.58 18.81
C GLN A 139 2.11 17.62 19.19
N LYS A 140 1.38 17.92 20.25
CA LYS A 140 0.35 17.04 20.81
C LYS A 140 -0.83 16.85 19.85
N LEU A 141 -1.30 15.61 19.80
CA LEU A 141 -2.53 15.20 19.12
C LEU A 141 -3.69 15.08 20.10
N PHE A 142 -3.46 14.45 21.25
CA PHE A 142 -4.48 14.19 22.28
C PHE A 142 -3.82 13.89 23.64
N GLY A 143 -4.63 13.75 24.67
CA GLY A 143 -4.24 13.24 25.99
C GLY A 143 -3.37 14.20 26.82
N ASP A 144 -2.89 13.69 27.94
CA ASP A 144 -2.01 14.41 28.87
C ASP A 144 -0.58 13.90 28.73
N LEU A 145 0.36 14.79 28.34
CA LEU A 145 1.77 14.47 28.19
C LEU A 145 2.53 14.43 29.53
N GLY A 146 1.91 14.79 30.65
CA GLY A 146 2.54 14.79 31.97
C GLY A 146 2.66 13.42 32.63
N GLN A 147 2.10 12.37 32.02
CA GLN A 147 2.06 11.02 32.59
C GLN A 147 2.20 9.92 31.51
N ASN A 148 2.57 8.72 31.94
CA ASN A 148 2.54 7.56 31.07
C ASN A 148 1.09 7.26 30.64
N PHE A 149 0.93 6.86 29.37
CA PHE A 149 -0.38 6.48 28.85
C PHE A 149 -0.56 4.97 28.71
N LEU A 150 0.53 4.20 28.74
CA LEU A 150 0.52 2.74 28.79
C LEU A 150 1.43 2.26 29.92
N ALA A 151 1.11 1.11 30.49
CA ALA A 151 1.87 0.43 31.53
C ALA A 151 1.83 -1.08 31.31
N GLY A 152 2.50 -1.86 32.18
CA GLY A 152 2.68 -3.29 31.99
C GLY A 152 1.42 -4.14 31.72
N GLN A 153 0.25 -3.72 32.30
CA GLN A 153 -1.02 -4.40 32.09
C GLN A 153 -1.64 -4.17 30.69
N ASP A 154 -1.06 -3.29 29.89
CA ASP A 154 -1.53 -2.98 28.54
C ASP A 154 -0.80 -3.79 27.46
N PHE A 155 -0.01 -4.76 27.87
CA PHE A 155 0.80 -5.59 26.98
C PHE A 155 0.58 -7.07 27.23
N HIS A 156 0.65 -7.85 26.16
CA HIS A 156 0.75 -9.30 26.26
C HIS A 156 2.03 -9.74 26.98
N PRO A 157 2.08 -10.98 27.52
CA PRO A 157 3.27 -11.49 28.20
C PRO A 157 4.54 -11.40 27.36
N GLU A 158 5.69 -11.29 28.05
CA GLU A 158 6.99 -11.35 27.38
C GLU A 158 7.23 -12.77 26.82
N GLY A 159 7.62 -12.82 25.55
CA GLY A 159 7.97 -14.04 24.84
C GLY A 159 7.97 -13.81 23.34
N CYS A 160 8.82 -14.52 22.61
CA CYS A 160 8.93 -14.39 21.17
C CYS A 160 8.00 -15.36 20.43
N ILE A 161 7.53 -14.96 19.24
CA ILE A 161 6.85 -15.85 18.31
C ILE A 161 7.74 -17.05 18.04
N SER A 162 7.23 -18.26 18.24
CA SER A 162 7.93 -19.54 18.05
C SER A 162 7.30 -20.41 16.96
N ASP A 163 6.03 -20.19 16.65
CA ASP A 163 5.31 -20.87 15.57
C ASP A 163 4.58 -19.84 14.68
N TRP A 164 5.15 -19.58 13.51
CA TRP A 164 4.62 -18.65 12.53
C TRP A 164 3.38 -19.13 11.78
N ASN A 165 2.98 -20.40 11.99
CA ASN A 165 1.79 -20.98 11.39
C ASN A 165 0.58 -20.96 12.33
N ASP A 166 0.80 -20.71 13.62
CA ASP A 166 -0.26 -20.61 14.62
C ASP A 166 -0.70 -19.15 14.80
N PRO A 167 -1.94 -18.77 14.41
CA PRO A 167 -2.45 -17.42 14.61
C PRO A 167 -2.39 -16.96 16.06
N GLY A 168 -2.67 -17.82 17.03
CA GLY A 168 -2.58 -17.48 18.45
C GLY A 168 -1.15 -17.13 18.85
N ASN A 169 -0.16 -17.88 18.35
CA ASN A 169 1.24 -17.58 18.62
C ASN A 169 1.69 -16.26 17.94
N VAL A 170 1.27 -16.05 16.70
CA VAL A 170 1.67 -14.84 15.94
C VAL A 170 1.00 -13.56 16.48
N GLN A 171 -0.22 -13.66 17.02
CA GLN A 171 -1.03 -12.50 17.42
C GLN A 171 -0.95 -12.13 18.91
N PHE A 172 -0.31 -12.97 19.75
CA PHE A 172 -0.22 -12.72 21.19
C PHE A 172 1.18 -12.84 21.75
N TRP A 173 2.20 -12.94 20.86
CA TRP A 173 3.61 -12.98 21.22
C TRP A 173 4.40 -11.93 20.45
N ARG A 174 5.56 -11.56 21.00
CA ARG A 174 6.36 -10.44 20.48
C ARG A 174 7.12 -10.78 19.22
N LEU A 175 7.23 -9.81 18.34
CA LEU A 175 8.21 -9.81 17.25
C LEU A 175 9.60 -9.59 17.81
N CYS A 176 10.49 -10.59 17.67
CA CYS A 176 11.86 -10.55 18.13
C CYS A 176 12.85 -10.61 16.97
N GLY A 177 13.95 -9.86 17.08
CA GLY A 177 15.00 -9.80 16.06
C GLY A 177 16.06 -10.92 16.16
N GLY A 178 16.01 -11.79 17.17
CA GLY A 178 16.95 -12.88 17.35
C GLY A 178 17.17 -13.29 18.79
N ALA A 179 18.17 -14.16 19.04
CA ALA A 179 18.45 -14.68 20.36
C ALA A 179 18.85 -13.57 21.36
N GLY A 180 18.16 -13.53 22.50
CA GLY A 180 18.40 -12.52 23.54
C GLY A 180 17.67 -11.20 23.36
N ASP A 181 17.01 -10.98 22.22
CA ASP A 181 16.11 -9.84 22.01
C ASP A 181 14.79 -10.11 22.76
N LYS A 182 14.34 -9.12 23.53
CA LYS A 182 13.05 -9.18 24.24
C LYS A 182 11.84 -8.89 23.35
N GLY A 183 12.07 -8.52 22.11
CA GLY A 183 11.06 -8.20 21.11
C GLY A 183 10.34 -6.88 21.34
N LEU A 184 9.54 -6.52 20.36
CA LEU A 184 8.65 -5.38 20.40
C LEU A 184 7.51 -5.66 21.38
N PRO A 185 7.31 -4.85 22.44
CA PRO A 185 6.22 -5.04 23.38
C PRO A 185 4.87 -5.02 22.67
N ASP A 186 4.20 -6.18 22.67
CA ASP A 186 2.96 -6.42 21.95
C ASP A 186 1.77 -5.93 22.78
N LEU A 187 0.88 -5.14 22.17
CA LEU A 187 -0.22 -4.46 22.85
C LEU A 187 -1.41 -5.41 23.08
N ASP A 188 -1.83 -5.57 24.35
CA ASP A 188 -3.11 -6.22 24.69
C ASP A 188 -4.27 -5.26 24.36
N PRO A 189 -5.20 -5.61 23.47
CA PRO A 189 -6.30 -4.74 23.06
C PRO A 189 -7.40 -4.60 24.13
N ASN A 190 -7.02 -4.28 25.36
CA ASN A 190 -7.97 -3.90 26.41
C ASN A 190 -8.66 -2.57 26.06
N ASN A 191 -9.71 -2.20 26.81
CA ASN A 191 -10.49 -1.00 26.52
C ASN A 191 -9.64 0.29 26.52
N TRP A 192 -8.61 0.35 27.35
CA TRP A 192 -7.73 1.52 27.43
C TRP A 192 -6.86 1.63 26.18
N VAL A 193 -6.16 0.56 25.80
CA VAL A 193 -5.34 0.51 24.59
C VAL A 193 -6.16 0.85 23.35
N VAL A 194 -7.31 0.21 23.18
CA VAL A 194 -8.24 0.50 22.07
C VAL A 194 -8.63 1.98 22.04
N SER A 195 -8.95 2.58 23.19
CA SER A 195 -9.32 3.99 23.27
C SER A 195 -8.19 4.94 22.86
N GLN A 196 -6.94 4.62 23.23
CA GLN A 196 -5.76 5.41 22.84
C GLN A 196 -5.48 5.31 21.33
N GLN A 197 -5.61 4.11 20.76
CA GLN A 197 -5.46 3.88 19.33
C GLN A 197 -6.55 4.59 18.53
N GLN A 198 -7.80 4.55 18.98
CA GLN A 198 -8.89 5.32 18.37
C GLN A 198 -8.64 6.83 18.43
N ALA A 199 -8.17 7.35 19.56
CA ALA A 199 -7.87 8.78 19.73
C ALA A 199 -6.76 9.22 18.76
N TYR A 200 -5.72 8.42 18.59
CA TYR A 200 -4.65 8.65 17.62
C TYR A 200 -5.19 8.72 16.18
N LEU A 201 -5.95 7.71 15.74
CA LEU A 201 -6.51 7.67 14.38
C LEU A 201 -7.49 8.82 14.13
N LYS A 202 -8.34 9.16 15.11
CA LYS A 202 -9.26 10.30 15.01
C LYS A 202 -8.52 11.63 14.90
N ALA A 203 -7.42 11.81 15.63
CA ALA A 203 -6.60 13.01 15.56
C ALA A 203 -5.96 13.15 14.16
N LEU A 204 -5.36 12.08 13.62
CA LEU A 204 -4.79 12.09 12.27
C LEU A 204 -5.86 12.37 11.19
N LYS A 205 -7.02 11.71 11.30
CA LYS A 205 -8.16 11.98 10.41
C LYS A 205 -8.62 13.45 10.50
N GLY A 206 -8.66 14.01 11.71
CA GLY A 206 -8.99 15.42 11.95
C GLY A 206 -7.99 16.39 11.34
N MET A 207 -6.71 16.04 11.25
CA MET A 207 -5.68 16.81 10.54
C MET A 207 -5.85 16.79 9.02
N GLY A 208 -6.63 15.85 8.46
CA GLY A 208 -6.87 15.76 7.02
C GLY A 208 -6.25 14.54 6.34
N ILE A 209 -5.71 13.58 7.09
CA ILE A 209 -5.32 12.27 6.57
C ILE A 209 -6.55 11.57 5.98
N LYS A 210 -6.40 10.92 4.82
CA LYS A 210 -7.47 10.29 4.05
C LYS A 210 -7.34 8.79 3.89
N GLY A 211 -6.28 8.20 4.41
CA GLY A 211 -6.09 6.75 4.41
C GLY A 211 -5.06 6.32 5.43
N PHE A 212 -5.14 5.05 5.81
CA PHE A 212 -4.19 4.40 6.71
C PHE A 212 -3.65 3.12 6.08
N ARG A 213 -2.34 2.99 6.02
CA ARG A 213 -1.67 1.71 5.92
C ARG A 213 -1.44 1.23 7.36
N VAL A 214 -1.97 0.08 7.71
CA VAL A 214 -1.82 -0.47 9.05
C VAL A 214 -0.65 -1.44 9.05
N ASP A 215 0.36 -1.10 9.82
CA ASP A 215 1.56 -1.92 10.01
C ASP A 215 1.26 -3.22 10.74
N ALA A 216 1.96 -4.29 10.39
CA ALA A 216 1.99 -5.55 11.13
C ALA A 216 0.59 -6.14 11.44
N VAL A 217 -0.40 -5.96 10.57
CA VAL A 217 -1.77 -6.47 10.78
C VAL A 217 -1.81 -7.98 10.98
N LYS A 218 -0.89 -8.73 10.38
CA LYS A 218 -0.74 -10.18 10.59
C LYS A 218 -0.62 -10.54 12.08
N HIS A 219 -0.09 -9.62 12.88
CA HIS A 219 0.17 -9.78 14.31
C HIS A 219 -0.93 -9.21 15.20
N MET A 220 -1.98 -8.62 14.62
CA MET A 220 -3.12 -8.07 15.34
C MET A 220 -4.30 -9.04 15.27
N SER A 221 -5.00 -9.25 16.39
CA SER A 221 -6.23 -10.05 16.39
C SER A 221 -7.38 -9.35 15.65
N ASP A 222 -8.29 -10.13 15.08
CA ASP A 222 -9.51 -9.58 14.46
C ASP A 222 -10.34 -8.74 15.46
N TYR A 223 -10.31 -9.10 16.75
CA TYR A 223 -10.94 -8.31 17.79
C TYR A 223 -10.33 -6.90 17.87
N GLN A 224 -8.99 -6.79 17.95
CA GLN A 224 -8.29 -5.51 18.01
C GLN A 224 -8.61 -4.64 16.80
N ILE A 225 -8.50 -5.21 15.59
CA ILE A 225 -8.75 -4.49 14.35
C ILE A 225 -10.17 -3.94 14.30
N ASN A 226 -11.18 -4.76 14.63
CA ASN A 226 -12.56 -4.33 14.57
C ASN A 226 -12.93 -3.36 15.71
N ALA A 227 -12.33 -3.50 16.89
CA ALA A 227 -12.54 -2.58 18.00
C ALA A 227 -11.92 -1.19 17.70
N VAL A 228 -10.74 -1.15 17.11
CA VAL A 228 -10.03 0.10 16.81
C VAL A 228 -10.62 0.82 15.60
N PHE A 229 -10.86 0.12 14.49
CA PHE A 229 -11.38 0.73 13.26
C PHE A 229 -12.90 0.78 13.22
N THR A 230 -13.48 1.62 14.07
CA THR A 230 -14.94 1.83 14.12
C THR A 230 -15.48 2.38 12.78
N PRO A 231 -16.81 2.27 12.53
CA PRO A 231 -17.43 2.88 11.36
C PRO A 231 -17.13 4.38 11.23
N GLU A 232 -17.07 5.12 12.35
CA GLU A 232 -16.72 6.54 12.40
C GLU A 232 -15.29 6.80 11.88
N ILE A 233 -14.32 5.98 12.30
CA ILE A 233 -12.92 6.09 11.86
C ILE A 233 -12.80 5.71 10.37
N LYS A 234 -13.47 4.64 9.94
CA LYS A 234 -13.43 4.17 8.55
C LYS A 234 -14.17 5.08 7.56
N GLN A 235 -15.15 5.85 8.01
CA GLN A 235 -15.96 6.68 7.11
C GLN A 235 -15.12 7.68 6.31
N GLY A 236 -15.12 7.54 4.98
CA GLY A 236 -14.36 8.40 4.06
C GLY A 236 -12.85 8.17 4.06
N MET A 237 -12.40 7.04 4.62
CA MET A 237 -11.00 6.64 4.70
C MET A 237 -10.73 5.41 3.82
N HIS A 238 -9.58 5.39 3.16
CA HIS A 238 -9.03 4.17 2.57
C HIS A 238 -8.12 3.50 3.59
N VAL A 239 -8.56 2.37 4.16
CA VAL A 239 -7.79 1.62 5.16
C VAL A 239 -7.37 0.28 4.57
N PHE A 240 -6.09 -0.03 4.66
CA PHE A 240 -5.54 -1.30 4.20
C PHE A 240 -4.41 -1.77 5.12
N GLY A 241 -4.39 -3.07 5.35
CA GLY A 241 -3.46 -3.72 6.26
C GLY A 241 -2.28 -4.37 5.55
N GLU A 242 -1.18 -4.47 6.28
CA GLU A 242 -0.07 -5.32 5.89
C GLU A 242 -0.25 -6.70 6.51
N VAL A 243 -0.59 -7.66 5.67
CA VAL A 243 -0.59 -9.09 6.02
C VAL A 243 0.33 -9.79 5.03
N ILE A 244 1.58 -9.99 5.43
CA ILE A 244 2.59 -10.63 4.57
C ILE A 244 2.24 -12.10 4.38
N THR A 245 2.06 -12.51 3.11
CA THR A 245 1.82 -13.89 2.71
C THR A 245 2.84 -14.35 1.67
N THR A 246 3.08 -15.65 1.63
CA THR A 246 3.96 -16.27 0.63
C THR A 246 3.27 -16.52 -0.70
N GLY A 247 1.93 -16.52 -0.71
CA GLY A 247 1.10 -16.75 -1.89
C GLY A 247 -0.35 -16.37 -1.64
N GLY A 248 -1.23 -16.76 -2.56
CA GLY A 248 -2.68 -16.60 -2.48
C GLY A 248 -3.39 -17.80 -1.87
N ALA A 249 -4.64 -18.03 -2.30
CA ALA A 249 -5.50 -19.11 -1.83
C ALA A 249 -4.77 -20.46 -1.84
N GLY A 250 -4.90 -21.20 -0.74
CA GLY A 250 -4.22 -22.47 -0.49
C GLY A 250 -2.87 -22.34 0.22
N SER A 251 -2.31 -21.14 0.36
CA SER A 251 -1.13 -20.95 1.22
C SER A 251 -1.55 -20.76 2.70
N ASN A 252 -0.72 -21.25 3.62
CA ASN A 252 -1.02 -21.20 5.05
C ASN A 252 -1.25 -19.75 5.54
N ASP A 253 -0.36 -18.83 5.15
CA ASP A 253 -0.47 -17.42 5.53
C ASP A 253 -1.76 -16.76 5.00
N TYR A 254 -2.17 -17.11 3.78
CA TYR A 254 -3.42 -16.60 3.22
C TYR A 254 -4.64 -17.11 4.00
N GLU A 255 -4.71 -18.41 4.24
CA GLU A 255 -5.89 -19.01 4.87
C GLU A 255 -6.04 -18.66 6.36
N HIS A 256 -4.92 -18.52 7.07
CA HIS A 256 -4.94 -18.28 8.51
C HIS A 256 -4.87 -16.81 8.92
N PHE A 257 -4.39 -15.91 8.06
CA PHE A 257 -4.21 -14.52 8.42
C PHE A 257 -4.90 -13.54 7.45
N LEU A 258 -4.58 -13.60 6.15
CA LEU A 258 -5.08 -12.60 5.20
C LEU A 258 -6.58 -12.74 4.95
N LYS A 259 -7.06 -13.95 4.70
CA LYS A 259 -8.48 -14.22 4.44
C LYS A 259 -9.36 -13.89 5.64
N PRO A 260 -9.06 -14.33 6.90
CA PRO A 260 -9.82 -13.92 8.08
C PRO A 260 -9.86 -12.41 8.28
N TYR A 261 -8.72 -11.73 8.15
CA TYR A 261 -8.66 -10.26 8.20
C TYR A 261 -9.58 -9.60 7.18
N LEU A 262 -9.52 -10.04 5.92
CA LEU A 262 -10.39 -9.50 4.87
C LEU A 262 -11.86 -9.75 5.16
N ASP A 263 -12.23 -10.94 5.61
CA ASP A 263 -13.61 -11.33 5.87
C ASP A 263 -14.21 -10.58 7.08
N SER A 264 -13.41 -10.37 8.13
CA SER A 264 -13.88 -9.75 9.39
C SER A 264 -13.87 -8.22 9.35
N SER A 265 -12.85 -7.58 8.78
CA SER A 265 -12.64 -6.13 8.90
C SER A 265 -13.37 -5.28 7.87
N GLY A 266 -13.64 -5.83 6.69
CA GLY A 266 -14.09 -5.06 5.53
C GLY A 266 -13.05 -4.10 4.95
N GLN A 267 -11.79 -4.15 5.42
CA GLN A 267 -10.68 -3.29 4.98
C GLN A 267 -9.96 -3.89 3.77
N GLY A 268 -9.13 -3.09 3.09
CA GLY A 268 -8.20 -3.56 2.06
C GLY A 268 -6.92 -4.15 2.64
N ALA A 269 -6.05 -4.66 1.78
CA ALA A 269 -4.72 -5.14 2.14
C ALA A 269 -3.72 -4.93 1.01
N TYR A 270 -2.43 -4.97 1.34
CA TYR A 270 -1.40 -5.22 0.33
C TYR A 270 -1.66 -6.54 -0.38
N ASP A 271 -1.61 -6.53 -1.72
CA ASP A 271 -1.87 -7.71 -2.55
C ASP A 271 -0.62 -8.58 -2.69
N PHE A 272 -0.20 -9.19 -1.59
CA PHE A 272 0.89 -10.16 -1.60
C PHE A 272 0.60 -11.37 -2.48
N PRO A 273 -0.65 -11.89 -2.59
CA PRO A 273 -1.01 -12.91 -3.57
C PRO A 273 -0.63 -12.53 -5.00
N LEU A 274 -1.00 -11.32 -5.44
CA LEU A 274 -0.64 -10.85 -6.78
C LEU A 274 0.88 -10.64 -6.93
N PHE A 275 1.55 -10.13 -5.91
CA PHE A 275 3.00 -10.01 -5.92
C PHE A 275 3.70 -11.37 -6.08
N ALA A 276 3.22 -12.40 -5.40
CA ALA A 276 3.70 -13.77 -5.60
C ALA A 276 3.46 -14.26 -7.03
N SER A 277 2.29 -13.98 -7.60
CA SER A 277 1.95 -14.31 -8.99
C SER A 277 2.86 -13.60 -10.00
N LEU A 278 3.16 -12.30 -9.77
CA LEU A 278 4.10 -11.54 -10.60
C LEU A 278 5.51 -12.15 -10.55
N ARG A 279 5.99 -12.48 -9.36
CA ARG A 279 7.30 -13.12 -9.21
C ARG A 279 7.34 -14.50 -9.86
N GLY A 280 6.28 -15.28 -9.71
CA GLY A 280 6.16 -16.59 -10.37
C GLY A 280 6.14 -16.46 -11.89
N ALA A 281 5.38 -15.51 -12.43
CA ALA A 281 5.26 -15.31 -13.86
C ALA A 281 6.57 -14.80 -14.50
N LEU A 282 7.19 -13.79 -13.90
CA LEU A 282 8.38 -13.13 -14.43
C LEU A 282 9.68 -13.90 -14.15
N GLY A 283 9.68 -14.76 -13.13
CA GLY A 283 10.84 -15.55 -12.74
C GLY A 283 11.30 -16.55 -13.81
N TYR A 284 12.49 -17.10 -13.60
CA TYR A 284 13.04 -18.16 -14.47
C TYR A 284 12.11 -19.37 -14.51
N GLY A 285 11.79 -19.86 -15.72
CA GLY A 285 10.88 -20.99 -15.92
C GLY A 285 9.40 -20.69 -15.65
N GLY A 286 9.06 -19.47 -15.24
CA GLY A 286 7.67 -19.05 -15.03
C GLY A 286 6.89 -18.87 -16.32
N SER A 287 5.56 -18.74 -16.22
CA SER A 287 4.66 -18.52 -17.35
C SER A 287 3.81 -17.27 -17.14
N MET A 288 3.72 -16.40 -18.16
CA MET A 288 2.84 -15.22 -18.14
C MET A 288 1.36 -15.58 -18.11
N ASN A 289 0.99 -16.85 -18.37
CA ASN A 289 -0.37 -17.33 -18.16
C ASN A 289 -0.86 -17.18 -16.72
N LEU A 290 0.03 -17.14 -15.73
CA LEU A 290 -0.32 -16.84 -14.32
C LEU A 290 -0.95 -15.45 -14.15
N LEU A 291 -0.70 -14.53 -15.08
CA LEU A 291 -1.23 -13.17 -15.05
C LEU A 291 -2.48 -12.98 -15.94
N ALA A 292 -2.96 -14.04 -16.59
CA ALA A 292 -4.14 -13.96 -17.44
C ALA A 292 -5.42 -13.63 -16.62
N ASP A 293 -5.62 -14.33 -15.51
CA ASP A 293 -6.69 -14.06 -14.55
C ASP A 293 -6.32 -14.60 -13.15
N PRO A 294 -5.39 -13.96 -12.43
CA PRO A 294 -4.97 -14.43 -11.12
C PRO A 294 -6.10 -14.36 -10.08
N GLY A 295 -7.06 -13.45 -10.24
CA GLY A 295 -8.20 -13.31 -9.33
C GLY A 295 -9.12 -14.51 -9.29
N ALA A 296 -9.35 -15.16 -10.45
CA ALA A 296 -10.20 -16.34 -10.56
C ALA A 296 -9.70 -17.54 -9.74
N TYR A 297 -8.40 -17.56 -9.43
CA TYR A 297 -7.76 -18.64 -8.68
C TYR A 297 -7.34 -18.21 -7.26
N GLY A 298 -7.81 -17.04 -6.76
CA GLY A 298 -7.41 -16.53 -5.46
C GLY A 298 -5.93 -16.14 -5.35
N GLN A 299 -5.27 -15.91 -6.50
CA GLN A 299 -3.88 -15.49 -6.59
C GLN A 299 -3.72 -13.98 -6.81
N ALA A 300 -4.79 -13.24 -6.60
CA ALA A 300 -4.86 -11.79 -6.45
C ALA A 300 -6.10 -11.43 -5.62
N LEU A 301 -6.05 -10.34 -4.89
CA LEU A 301 -7.18 -9.85 -4.13
C LEU A 301 -8.23 -9.20 -5.06
N PRO A 302 -9.51 -9.14 -4.62
CA PRO A 302 -10.51 -8.34 -5.31
C PRO A 302 -10.04 -6.89 -5.47
N GLY A 303 -10.19 -6.32 -6.65
CA GLY A 303 -9.65 -5.00 -6.97
C GLY A 303 -10.12 -3.87 -6.05
N SER A 304 -11.33 -3.98 -5.47
CA SER A 304 -11.86 -3.03 -4.48
C SER A 304 -11.16 -3.10 -3.10
N ARG A 305 -10.33 -4.11 -2.88
CA ARG A 305 -9.67 -4.40 -1.60
C ARG A 305 -8.14 -4.38 -1.70
N ALA A 306 -7.60 -4.36 -2.91
CA ALA A 306 -6.18 -4.52 -3.19
C ALA A 306 -5.42 -3.20 -3.19
N VAL A 307 -4.29 -3.15 -2.51
CA VAL A 307 -3.20 -2.22 -2.79
C VAL A 307 -2.08 -3.03 -3.43
N THR A 308 -1.85 -2.82 -4.72
CA THR A 308 -0.94 -3.64 -5.53
C THR A 308 0.44 -3.00 -5.62
N PHE A 309 1.49 -3.81 -5.68
CA PHE A 309 2.87 -3.33 -5.68
C PHE A 309 3.81 -4.29 -6.42
N ALA A 310 4.92 -3.76 -6.95
CA ALA A 310 6.04 -4.55 -7.42
C ALA A 310 7.15 -4.66 -6.36
N ILE A 311 7.15 -3.75 -5.40
CA ILE A 311 8.08 -3.72 -4.26
C ILE A 311 7.47 -2.87 -3.14
N THR A 312 7.66 -3.29 -1.88
CA THR A 312 7.42 -2.48 -0.67
C THR A 312 8.73 -2.14 -0.01
N HIS A 313 8.73 -1.29 1.03
CA HIS A 313 9.95 -0.92 1.73
C HIS A 313 10.63 -2.10 2.44
N ASP A 314 9.88 -3.09 2.96
CA ASP A 314 10.44 -4.24 3.66
C ASP A 314 11.29 -5.14 2.77
N ILE A 315 10.95 -5.24 1.49
CA ILE A 315 11.64 -6.13 0.57
C ILE A 315 13.14 -5.77 0.41
N PRO A 316 13.53 -4.52 0.13
CA PRO A 316 14.94 -4.15 0.02
C PRO A 316 15.64 -3.92 1.36
N THR A 317 14.89 -3.56 2.42
CA THR A 317 15.48 -3.13 3.70
C THR A 317 15.67 -4.28 4.69
N ASN A 318 14.85 -5.34 4.58
CA ASN A 318 14.93 -6.52 5.43
C ASN A 318 15.65 -7.65 4.71
N ASP A 319 16.81 -8.05 5.21
CA ASP A 319 17.65 -9.08 4.57
C ASP A 319 16.89 -10.41 4.35
N SER A 320 15.94 -10.75 5.20
CA SER A 320 15.10 -11.95 5.05
C SER A 320 14.16 -11.92 3.85
N PHE A 321 13.86 -10.73 3.30
CA PHE A 321 12.95 -10.57 2.15
C PHE A 321 13.66 -10.22 0.85
N ARG A 322 14.95 -9.86 0.89
CA ARG A 322 15.71 -9.38 -0.29
C ARG A 322 15.72 -10.36 -1.47
N TYR A 323 15.55 -11.66 -1.23
CA TYR A 323 15.42 -12.66 -2.29
C TYR A 323 14.16 -12.44 -3.18
N GLN A 324 13.25 -11.58 -2.76
CA GLN A 324 12.03 -11.23 -3.48
C GLN A 324 12.22 -10.06 -4.45
N ILE A 325 13.36 -9.38 -4.41
CA ILE A 325 13.62 -8.23 -5.30
C ILE A 325 13.64 -8.72 -6.75
N LEU A 326 12.75 -8.15 -7.57
CA LEU A 326 12.79 -8.34 -9.01
C LEU A 326 14.00 -7.59 -9.60
N ASN A 327 14.61 -8.15 -10.64
CA ASN A 327 15.61 -7.36 -11.38
C ASN A 327 14.96 -6.12 -12.02
N PRO A 328 15.73 -5.07 -12.41
CA PRO A 328 15.16 -3.82 -12.90
C PRO A 328 14.20 -3.96 -14.09
N THR A 329 14.46 -4.92 -14.98
CA THR A 329 13.59 -5.17 -16.14
C THR A 329 12.28 -5.81 -15.70
N ASP A 330 12.34 -6.86 -14.87
CA ASP A 330 11.15 -7.56 -14.40
C ASP A 330 10.29 -6.66 -13.50
N GLU A 331 10.90 -5.79 -12.68
CA GLU A 331 10.15 -4.80 -11.91
C GLU A 331 9.39 -3.82 -12.81
N LYS A 332 10.02 -3.36 -13.91
CA LYS A 332 9.34 -2.54 -14.91
C LYS A 332 8.15 -3.28 -15.56
N LEU A 333 8.33 -4.57 -15.90
CA LEU A 333 7.23 -5.39 -16.45
C LEU A 333 6.11 -5.61 -15.43
N ALA A 334 6.46 -5.79 -14.15
CA ALA A 334 5.48 -5.86 -13.07
C ALA A 334 4.68 -4.56 -12.95
N TYR A 335 5.33 -3.39 -12.95
CA TYR A 335 4.62 -2.10 -12.95
C TYR A 335 3.77 -1.90 -14.22
N ALA A 336 4.20 -2.37 -15.38
CA ALA A 336 3.38 -2.33 -16.60
C ALA A 336 2.08 -3.15 -16.44
N TYR A 337 2.15 -4.29 -15.77
CA TYR A 337 0.97 -5.08 -15.44
C TYR A 337 0.09 -4.38 -14.41
N LEU A 338 0.66 -3.90 -13.29
CA LEU A 338 -0.08 -3.28 -12.19
C LEU A 338 -0.77 -1.98 -12.59
N LEU A 339 -0.08 -1.13 -13.37
CA LEU A 339 -0.62 0.14 -13.87
C LEU A 339 -1.47 -0.04 -15.13
N GLY A 340 -1.34 -1.18 -15.79
CA GLY A 340 -2.14 -1.54 -16.97
C GLY A 340 -3.48 -2.18 -16.64
N ARG A 341 -3.58 -3.03 -15.61
CA ARG A 341 -4.79 -3.78 -15.26
C ARG A 341 -5.88 -2.90 -14.64
N ASP A 342 -7.11 -3.43 -14.58
CA ASP A 342 -8.17 -2.86 -13.75
C ASP A 342 -8.09 -3.42 -12.32
N GLY A 343 -8.59 -2.71 -11.36
CA GLY A 343 -8.67 -3.15 -9.98
C GLY A 343 -7.36 -3.05 -9.20
N GLY A 344 -7.51 -2.66 -7.96
CA GLY A 344 -6.44 -2.35 -7.02
C GLY A 344 -5.91 -0.93 -7.17
N SER A 345 -5.35 -0.39 -6.08
CA SER A 345 -4.62 0.88 -6.06
C SER A 345 -3.13 0.57 -6.22
N PRO A 346 -2.50 0.88 -7.37
CA PRO A 346 -1.07 0.62 -7.55
C PRO A 346 -0.24 1.52 -6.65
N LEU A 347 0.73 0.92 -5.95
CA LEU A 347 1.69 1.63 -5.12
C LEU A 347 3.04 1.65 -5.82
N VAL A 348 3.62 2.85 -5.96
CA VAL A 348 4.97 3.07 -6.47
C VAL A 348 5.86 3.45 -5.31
N TYR A 349 6.83 2.58 -5.00
CA TYR A 349 7.80 2.79 -3.95
C TYR A 349 8.88 3.78 -4.37
N SER A 350 9.18 4.75 -3.52
CA SER A 350 10.32 5.64 -3.67
C SER A 350 10.94 5.92 -2.31
N ASP A 351 12.23 5.59 -2.20
CA ASP A 351 13.02 5.77 -1.00
C ASP A 351 13.93 6.98 -1.15
N HIS A 352 14.19 7.68 -0.08
CA HIS A 352 15.05 8.87 -0.10
C HIS A 352 16.56 8.55 -0.08
N GLY A 353 16.94 7.29 -0.08
CA GLY A 353 18.33 6.86 -0.27
C GLY A 353 19.06 6.34 0.96
N GLU A 354 18.54 6.53 2.17
CA GLU A 354 19.21 6.04 3.39
C GLU A 354 19.35 4.52 3.46
N THR A 355 18.37 3.80 2.90
CA THR A 355 18.27 2.34 2.99
C THR A 355 18.78 1.62 1.76
N GLN A 356 19.17 2.35 0.69
CA GLN A 356 19.46 1.80 -0.62
C GLN A 356 20.94 1.62 -0.93
N ALA A 357 21.84 1.76 0.03
CA ALA A 357 23.28 1.65 -0.22
C ALA A 357 23.66 0.32 -0.93
N LYS A 358 22.95 -0.78 -0.61
CA LYS A 358 23.14 -2.09 -1.24
C LYS A 358 22.63 -2.17 -2.69
N ASP A 359 21.75 -1.26 -3.10
CA ASP A 359 21.03 -1.31 -4.38
C ASP A 359 21.36 -0.12 -5.29
N GLY A 360 22.41 0.64 -4.97
CA GLY A 360 22.90 1.75 -5.79
C GLY A 360 21.86 2.87 -5.97
N LEU A 361 21.06 3.15 -4.93
CA LEU A 361 20.00 4.17 -4.94
C LEU A 361 18.90 3.91 -5.99
N ARG A 362 18.64 2.65 -6.30
CA ARG A 362 17.73 2.22 -7.37
C ARG A 362 16.34 2.86 -7.29
N TRP A 363 15.79 3.07 -6.09
CA TRP A 363 14.44 3.60 -5.89
C TRP A 363 14.40 5.08 -5.50
N GLN A 364 15.56 5.74 -5.42
CA GLN A 364 15.62 7.19 -5.29
C GLN A 364 15.05 7.82 -6.56
N ASP A 365 14.15 8.77 -6.41
CA ASP A 365 13.46 9.44 -7.52
C ASP A 365 12.76 8.48 -8.53
N TYR A 366 12.55 7.21 -8.15
CA TYR A 366 11.88 6.20 -8.99
C TYR A 366 10.52 6.68 -9.48
N TYR A 367 9.80 7.42 -8.65
CA TYR A 367 8.50 8.01 -8.93
C TYR A 367 8.49 9.01 -10.10
N LEU A 368 9.64 9.58 -10.47
CA LEU A 368 9.80 10.54 -11.58
C LEU A 368 10.32 9.91 -12.88
N ARG A 369 10.64 8.63 -12.90
CA ARG A 369 11.09 7.94 -14.10
C ARG A 369 10.08 8.11 -15.24
N SER A 370 10.58 8.34 -16.46
CA SER A 370 9.72 8.58 -17.63
C SER A 370 8.77 7.44 -17.95
N ASP A 371 9.24 6.18 -17.77
CA ASP A 371 8.41 4.99 -17.97
C ASP A 371 7.31 4.88 -16.91
N ILE A 372 7.62 5.10 -15.63
CA ILE A 372 6.62 5.12 -14.54
C ILE A 372 5.56 6.20 -14.80
N LYS A 373 5.97 7.42 -15.12
CA LYS A 373 5.03 8.51 -15.48
C LYS A 373 4.16 8.16 -16.69
N GLY A 374 4.74 7.52 -17.71
CA GLY A 374 4.00 7.02 -18.87
C GLY A 374 2.93 6.02 -18.49
N MET A 375 3.28 5.03 -17.65
CA MET A 375 2.34 4.01 -17.15
C MET A 375 1.25 4.63 -16.26
N ILE A 376 1.58 5.61 -15.39
CA ILE A 376 0.60 6.32 -14.58
C ILE A 376 -0.36 7.12 -15.47
N ARG A 377 0.14 7.78 -16.51
CA ARG A 377 -0.71 8.47 -17.49
C ARG A 377 -1.69 7.51 -18.16
N PHE A 378 -1.22 6.32 -18.58
CA PHE A 378 -2.08 5.29 -19.11
C PHE A 378 -3.15 4.88 -18.09
N HIS A 379 -2.73 4.52 -16.87
CA HIS A 379 -3.62 4.11 -15.78
C HIS A 379 -4.74 5.12 -15.55
N ASN A 380 -4.38 6.39 -15.40
CA ASN A 380 -5.34 7.48 -15.15
C ASN A 380 -6.31 7.68 -16.33
N ALA A 381 -5.85 7.48 -17.58
CA ALA A 381 -6.68 7.63 -18.76
C ALA A 381 -7.70 6.50 -18.94
N VAL A 382 -7.38 5.28 -18.47
CA VAL A 382 -8.26 4.10 -18.61
C VAL A 382 -9.00 3.74 -17.32
N GLN A 383 -9.01 4.62 -16.32
CA GLN A 383 -9.77 4.37 -15.08
C GLN A 383 -11.24 4.07 -15.36
N GLY A 384 -11.79 3.08 -14.63
CA GLY A 384 -13.17 2.65 -14.81
C GLY A 384 -13.42 1.78 -16.05
N GLN A 385 -12.43 1.62 -16.94
CA GLN A 385 -12.54 0.72 -18.09
C GLN A 385 -12.21 -0.72 -17.66
N PRO A 386 -13.05 -1.72 -17.98
CA PRO A 386 -12.78 -3.09 -17.59
C PRO A 386 -11.59 -3.69 -18.36
N MET A 387 -10.84 -4.56 -17.67
CA MET A 387 -9.83 -5.39 -18.32
C MET A 387 -10.48 -6.57 -19.04
N GLN A 388 -10.00 -6.87 -20.23
CA GLN A 388 -10.35 -8.08 -20.98
C GLN A 388 -9.08 -8.70 -21.54
N LEU A 389 -8.86 -9.97 -21.23
CA LEU A 389 -7.75 -10.74 -21.80
C LEU A 389 -7.94 -10.88 -23.31
N VAL A 390 -6.89 -10.59 -24.07
CA VAL A 390 -6.82 -10.76 -25.52
C VAL A 390 -6.06 -12.03 -25.85
N GLY A 391 -4.94 -12.28 -25.19
CA GLY A 391 -4.13 -13.47 -25.33
C GLY A 391 -3.05 -13.59 -24.27
N SER A 392 -2.61 -14.81 -24.03
CA SER A 392 -1.48 -15.09 -23.13
C SER A 392 -0.73 -16.33 -23.59
N GLY A 393 0.49 -16.46 -23.12
CA GLY A 393 1.37 -17.60 -23.32
C GLY A 393 2.46 -17.60 -22.27
N ASP A 394 3.45 -18.46 -22.40
CA ASP A 394 4.56 -18.52 -21.44
C ASP A 394 5.38 -17.23 -21.44
N CYS A 395 5.48 -16.55 -22.57
CA CYS A 395 6.29 -15.37 -22.73
C CYS A 395 5.55 -14.06 -22.59
N PHE A 396 4.23 -14.02 -22.83
CA PHE A 396 3.52 -12.76 -22.90
C PHE A 396 2.12 -12.81 -22.30
N VAL A 397 1.63 -11.64 -21.94
CA VAL A 397 0.20 -11.40 -21.70
C VAL A 397 -0.20 -10.13 -22.45
N LEU A 398 -1.36 -10.20 -23.11
CA LEU A 398 -1.97 -9.11 -23.87
C LEU A 398 -3.41 -8.94 -23.42
N PHE A 399 -3.77 -7.74 -22.99
CA PHE A 399 -5.14 -7.41 -22.54
C PHE A 399 -5.52 -5.99 -22.93
N LYS A 400 -6.81 -5.75 -23.07
CA LYS A 400 -7.33 -4.40 -23.33
C LYS A 400 -7.99 -3.79 -22.09
N ARG A 401 -8.14 -2.47 -22.09
CA ARG A 401 -8.86 -1.67 -21.12
C ARG A 401 -10.00 -0.93 -21.81
N GLY A 402 -11.20 -1.50 -21.72
CA GLY A 402 -12.33 -1.02 -22.50
C GLY A 402 -12.01 -0.90 -24.00
N LYS A 403 -12.38 0.24 -24.60
CA LYS A 403 -12.01 0.58 -25.98
C LYS A 403 -10.83 1.54 -26.09
N GLN A 404 -10.28 1.98 -24.95
CA GLN A 404 -9.32 3.08 -24.89
C GLN A 404 -7.87 2.61 -24.78
N GLY A 405 -7.62 1.43 -24.24
CA GLY A 405 -6.27 0.97 -23.95
C GLY A 405 -6.01 -0.46 -24.35
N LEU A 406 -4.76 -0.74 -24.69
CA LEU A 406 -4.22 -2.08 -24.92
C LEU A 406 -2.87 -2.19 -24.22
N VAL A 407 -2.63 -3.30 -23.53
CA VAL A 407 -1.39 -3.55 -22.79
C VAL A 407 -0.81 -4.89 -23.24
N GLY A 408 0.43 -4.87 -23.68
CA GLY A 408 1.21 -6.06 -24.01
C GLY A 408 2.48 -6.12 -23.22
N ILE A 409 2.76 -7.25 -22.59
CA ILE A 409 3.96 -7.48 -21.75
C ILE A 409 4.64 -8.75 -22.22
N ASN A 410 5.95 -8.67 -22.50
CA ASN A 410 6.78 -9.77 -22.96
C ASN A 410 7.99 -9.94 -22.06
N LYS A 411 8.11 -11.10 -21.41
CA LYS A 411 9.24 -11.42 -20.54
C LYS A 411 10.39 -12.16 -21.25
N CYS A 412 10.15 -12.69 -22.45
CA CYS A 412 11.16 -13.48 -23.17
C CYS A 412 12.16 -12.60 -23.95
N ASP A 413 13.30 -13.16 -24.29
CA ASP A 413 14.41 -12.48 -24.97
C ASP A 413 14.22 -12.33 -26.48
N TYR A 414 13.01 -12.61 -26.97
CA TYR A 414 12.62 -12.45 -28.38
C TYR A 414 11.26 -11.79 -28.49
N GLU A 415 11.02 -11.14 -29.62
CA GLU A 415 9.80 -10.42 -29.92
C GLU A 415 8.59 -11.37 -29.92
N GLN A 416 7.47 -10.90 -29.43
CA GLN A 416 6.18 -11.57 -29.50
C GLN A 416 5.29 -10.86 -30.51
N GLU A 417 4.67 -11.64 -31.40
CA GLU A 417 3.67 -11.16 -32.35
C GLU A 417 2.30 -11.75 -32.05
N TYR A 418 1.29 -10.92 -32.16
CA TYR A 418 -0.10 -11.32 -31.98
C TYR A 418 -0.99 -10.68 -33.06
N TRP A 419 -1.81 -11.47 -33.72
CA TRP A 419 -2.80 -10.95 -34.63
C TRP A 419 -4.10 -10.68 -33.89
N LEU A 420 -4.37 -9.38 -33.68
CA LEU A 420 -5.55 -8.90 -32.94
C LEU A 420 -6.75 -8.83 -33.86
N ASP A 421 -7.82 -9.57 -33.54
CA ASP A 421 -9.14 -9.40 -34.16
C ASP A 421 -9.83 -8.17 -33.58
N THR A 422 -9.77 -7.06 -34.28
CA THR A 422 -10.28 -5.77 -33.83
C THR A 422 -11.80 -5.74 -33.72
N ALA A 423 -12.51 -6.58 -34.48
CA ALA A 423 -13.97 -6.72 -34.41
C ALA A 423 -14.39 -7.54 -33.19
N LYS A 424 -13.75 -8.69 -32.93
CA LYS A 424 -13.99 -9.53 -31.75
C LYS A 424 -13.73 -8.75 -30.43
N PHE A 425 -12.70 -7.95 -30.41
CA PHE A 425 -12.32 -7.17 -29.21
C PHE A 425 -12.88 -5.75 -29.22
N GLU A 426 -13.78 -5.42 -30.14
CA GLU A 426 -14.48 -4.13 -30.22
C GLU A 426 -13.54 -2.93 -30.17
N MET A 427 -12.40 -3.00 -30.85
CA MET A 427 -11.49 -1.88 -30.97
C MET A 427 -12.12 -0.76 -31.81
N ASN A 428 -11.82 0.48 -31.48
CA ASN A 428 -12.36 1.62 -32.25
C ASN A 428 -11.70 1.70 -33.64
N TRP A 429 -12.49 1.49 -34.68
CA TRP A 429 -12.04 1.57 -36.07
C TRP A 429 -11.67 2.99 -36.46
N TYR A 430 -10.67 3.12 -37.35
CA TYR A 430 -10.12 4.38 -37.83
C TYR A 430 -9.50 5.23 -36.72
N ARG A 431 -9.06 4.58 -35.63
CA ARG A 431 -8.32 5.19 -34.53
C ARG A 431 -6.91 4.65 -34.44
N ASN A 432 -6.04 5.52 -33.95
CA ASN A 432 -4.67 5.14 -33.61
C ASN A 432 -4.59 4.83 -32.11
N TYR A 433 -3.76 3.91 -31.78
CA TYR A 433 -3.39 3.60 -30.41
C TYR A 433 -1.87 3.77 -30.30
N ARG A 434 -1.43 4.80 -29.57
CA ARG A 434 -0.02 5.13 -29.41
C ARG A 434 0.50 4.64 -28.09
N ASP A 435 1.70 4.01 -28.09
CA ASP A 435 2.35 3.53 -26.89
C ASP A 435 2.84 4.70 -26.03
N VAL A 436 2.50 4.71 -24.75
CA VAL A 436 2.90 5.76 -23.80
C VAL A 436 4.38 5.66 -23.41
N LEU A 437 5.04 4.52 -23.65
CA LEU A 437 6.46 4.28 -23.36
C LEU A 437 7.35 4.56 -24.56
N ASP A 438 6.81 4.39 -25.78
CA ASP A 438 7.51 4.64 -27.03
C ASP A 438 6.56 5.28 -28.04
N GLN A 439 6.60 6.59 -28.14
CA GLN A 439 5.69 7.36 -28.96
C GLN A 439 5.75 7.02 -30.48
N SER A 440 6.81 6.32 -30.93
CA SER A 440 6.92 5.86 -32.30
C SER A 440 6.10 4.60 -32.58
N ALA A 441 5.77 3.83 -31.55
CA ALA A 441 4.99 2.59 -31.68
C ALA A 441 3.49 2.89 -31.72
N VAL A 442 2.88 2.74 -32.89
CA VAL A 442 1.47 3.05 -33.15
C VAL A 442 0.78 1.85 -33.78
N ILE A 443 -0.38 1.51 -33.26
CA ILE A 443 -1.31 0.55 -33.88
C ILE A 443 -2.40 1.36 -34.59
N ASN A 444 -2.54 1.15 -35.92
CA ASN A 444 -3.59 1.74 -36.74
C ASN A 444 -4.72 0.72 -36.93
N VAL A 445 -5.90 0.99 -36.40
CA VAL A 445 -7.06 0.07 -36.51
C VAL A 445 -7.83 0.40 -37.78
N GLN A 446 -7.43 -0.21 -38.91
CA GLN A 446 -8.03 0.02 -40.23
C GLN A 446 -8.56 -1.28 -40.88
N SER A 447 -8.36 -2.41 -40.23
CA SER A 447 -8.81 -3.74 -40.71
C SER A 447 -9.22 -4.61 -39.55
N GLN A 448 -9.93 -5.72 -39.85
CA GLN A 448 -10.31 -6.69 -38.83
C GLN A 448 -9.09 -7.28 -38.11
N TRP A 449 -8.02 -7.54 -38.85
CA TRP A 449 -6.80 -8.12 -38.26
C TRP A 449 -5.67 -7.10 -38.26
N VAL A 450 -5.13 -6.86 -37.08
CA VAL A 450 -4.00 -5.94 -36.89
C VAL A 450 -2.89 -6.68 -36.16
N ARG A 451 -1.67 -6.53 -36.68
CA ARG A 451 -0.48 -7.10 -36.04
C ARG A 451 -0.08 -6.24 -34.85
N VAL A 452 0.04 -6.87 -33.69
CA VAL A 452 0.55 -6.29 -32.44
C VAL A 452 1.91 -6.92 -32.16
N THR A 453 2.92 -6.09 -31.98
CA THR A 453 4.30 -6.52 -31.72
C THR A 453 4.74 -6.03 -30.36
N ILE A 454 5.26 -6.95 -29.53
CA ILE A 454 5.79 -6.64 -28.20
C ILE A 454 7.28 -7.05 -28.23
N PRO A 455 8.22 -6.07 -28.20
CA PRO A 455 9.64 -6.37 -28.25
C PRO A 455 10.12 -7.26 -27.09
N ALA A 456 11.28 -7.86 -27.25
CA ALA A 456 11.93 -8.68 -26.22
C ALA A 456 12.07 -7.91 -24.91
N ARG A 457 11.80 -8.58 -23.77
CA ARG A 457 11.99 -8.04 -22.42
C ARG A 457 11.38 -6.65 -22.22
N SER A 458 10.16 -6.42 -22.77
CA SER A 458 9.52 -5.10 -22.75
C SER A 458 8.04 -5.15 -22.53
N ALA A 459 7.47 -3.97 -22.32
CA ALA A 459 6.03 -3.75 -22.27
C ALA A 459 5.64 -2.61 -23.23
N ARG A 460 4.41 -2.66 -23.71
CA ARG A 460 3.74 -1.64 -24.49
C ARG A 460 2.39 -1.32 -23.84
N LEU A 461 2.10 -0.05 -23.66
CA LEU A 461 0.80 0.42 -23.18
C LEU A 461 0.26 1.43 -24.18
N TRP A 462 -0.55 0.93 -25.11
CA TRP A 462 -1.12 1.76 -26.17
C TRP A 462 -2.41 2.43 -25.69
N LEU A 463 -2.46 3.73 -25.82
CA LEU A 463 -3.63 4.56 -25.51
C LEU A 463 -4.23 5.12 -26.80
N GLN A 464 -5.55 5.08 -26.92
CA GLN A 464 -6.26 5.64 -28.07
C GLN A 464 -6.02 7.15 -28.15
N GLU A 465 -5.73 7.63 -29.37
CA GLU A 465 -5.69 9.05 -29.75
C GLU A 465 -7.01 9.57 -30.27
#